data_0aace57745fa1e753f07de8d25d7c2d8
#
_entry.id   0aace57745fa1e753f07de8d25d7c2d8
#
_cell.length_a   1.000
_cell.length_b   1.000
_cell.length_c   1.000
_cell.angle_alpha   90.00
_cell.angle_beta   90.00
_cell.angle_gamma   90.00
#
_symmetry.space_group_name_H-M   'P 1'
#
loop_
_entity.id
_entity.type
_entity.pdbx_description
1 polymer ?
#
loop_
_entity_poly.entity_id
_entity_poly.type
_entity_poly.pdbx_seq_one_letter_code
_entity_poly.pdbx_strand_id
1 'polypeptide(L)'
;VRRGYFECRFGQLHVHNAIPPGGGFEEGTALLCLHPAGLTGRSFKGLLPQLGRDRSVYAPDLPGSGESDGPATRASVVEIAAGIGDFLDSMRFRQIDVLGYQQGSLIASELAIARPQQVRRVVLVGVPPTTEGDRLRQIGQPVFIVRPKDELWDSTPRAREFLPRARALDLPQLGANLFETSADAAIGPIREFLAG
;
A
#
# COMPACT_ATOMS: atom_id res chain seq x y z
N VAL A 1 -7.77 16.15 -1.00
CA VAL A 1 -6.53 15.56 -0.45
C VAL A 1 -5.90 16.57 0.49
N ARG A 2 -5.58 16.12 1.70
CA ARG A 2 -4.91 16.90 2.75
C ARG A 2 -3.50 16.35 2.94
N ARG A 3 -2.67 17.08 3.72
CA ARG A 3 -1.32 16.67 4.10
C ARG A 3 -1.13 16.89 5.60
N GLY A 4 -0.27 16.06 6.21
CA GLY A 4 0.08 16.19 7.63
C GLY A 4 1.37 15.44 7.92
N TYR A 5 1.93 15.69 9.10
CA TYR A 5 3.12 15.03 9.60
C TYR A 5 2.76 14.19 10.82
N PHE A 6 3.35 13.00 10.93
CA PHE A 6 3.08 12.04 11.98
C PHE A 6 4.39 11.42 12.47
N GLU A 7 4.45 11.08 13.74
CA GLU A 7 5.65 10.50 14.35
C GLU A 7 5.86 9.04 13.95
N CYS A 8 7.11 8.68 13.72
CA CYS A 8 7.58 7.31 13.61
C CYS A 8 9.01 7.21 14.16
N ARG A 9 9.57 5.99 14.24
CA ARG A 9 10.94 5.74 14.77
C ARG A 9 12.07 6.49 14.06
N PHE A 10 11.82 6.97 12.84
CA PHE A 10 12.81 7.69 12.03
C PHE A 10 12.65 9.23 12.09
N GLY A 11 11.69 9.73 12.87
CA GLY A 11 11.28 11.12 12.91
C GLY A 11 9.85 11.30 12.38
N GLN A 12 9.65 12.29 11.51
CA GLN A 12 8.32 12.61 10.99
C GLN A 12 8.06 11.98 9.62
N LEU A 13 6.89 11.39 9.48
CA LEU A 13 6.33 10.96 8.19
C LEU A 13 5.41 12.04 7.65
N HIS A 14 5.69 12.50 6.43
CA HIS A 14 4.75 13.29 5.64
C HIS A 14 3.70 12.36 5.01
N VAL A 15 2.42 12.67 5.17
CA VAL A 15 1.32 11.81 4.73
C VAL A 15 0.31 12.60 3.91
N HIS A 16 0.07 12.17 2.68
CA HIS A 16 -1.09 12.59 1.89
C HIS A 16 -2.31 11.78 2.33
N ASN A 17 -3.45 12.43 2.52
CA ASN A 17 -4.67 11.72 2.91
C ASN A 17 -5.93 12.28 2.23
N ALA A 18 -6.92 11.42 2.08
CA ALA A 18 -8.28 11.77 1.70
C ALA A 18 -9.23 11.11 2.70
N ILE A 19 -10.16 11.90 3.22
CA ILE A 19 -11.13 11.48 4.24
C ILE A 19 -12.52 11.78 3.70
N PRO A 20 -13.49 10.87 3.89
CA PRO A 20 -14.87 11.08 3.46
C PRO A 20 -15.49 12.38 4.00
N PRO A 21 -16.35 13.05 3.24
CA PRO A 21 -16.95 14.34 3.66
C PRO A 21 -17.76 14.28 4.95
N GLY A 22 -18.34 13.13 5.27
CA GLY A 22 -19.20 12.94 6.45
C GLY A 22 -18.50 12.57 7.73
N GLY A 23 -17.21 12.20 7.68
CA GLY A 23 -16.36 11.84 8.83
C GLY A 23 -16.86 10.66 9.67
N GLY A 24 -16.23 9.55 9.60
CA GLY A 24 -15.93 8.68 10.74
C GLY A 24 -16.90 7.59 11.20
N PHE A 25 -18.19 7.59 10.97
CA PHE A 25 -19.08 6.57 11.60
C PHE A 25 -19.58 5.47 10.64
N GLU A 26 -19.57 5.71 9.34
CA GLU A 26 -19.99 4.75 8.30
C GLU A 26 -18.90 4.48 7.26
N GLU A 27 -17.65 4.74 7.62
CA GLU A 27 -16.52 4.52 6.73
C GLU A 27 -16.18 3.03 6.59
N GLY A 28 -15.82 2.63 5.38
CA GLY A 28 -15.09 1.37 5.18
C GLY A 28 -13.75 1.38 5.92
N THR A 29 -13.15 0.22 6.14
CA THR A 29 -11.82 0.11 6.75
C THR A 29 -10.83 1.03 6.03
N ALA A 30 -10.06 1.82 6.80
CA ALA A 30 -9.07 2.74 6.25
C ALA A 30 -8.05 2.01 5.36
N LEU A 31 -7.54 2.70 4.33
CA LEU A 31 -6.56 2.16 3.39
C LEU A 31 -5.22 2.91 3.53
N LEU A 32 -4.15 2.15 3.66
CA LEU A 32 -2.78 2.63 3.59
C LEU A 32 -2.18 2.30 2.22
N CYS A 33 -1.63 3.30 1.53
CA CYS A 33 -1.02 3.17 0.21
C CYS A 33 0.49 3.42 0.30
N LEU A 34 1.30 2.44 -0.10
CA LEU A 34 2.77 2.45 -0.03
C LEU A 34 3.35 2.52 -1.43
N HIS A 35 4.12 3.57 -1.72
CA HIS A 35 4.57 3.94 -3.06
C HIS A 35 5.81 3.17 -3.54
N PRO A 36 6.12 3.20 -4.87
CA PRO A 36 7.37 2.69 -5.43
C PRO A 36 8.61 3.42 -4.89
N ALA A 37 9.77 2.74 -4.90
CA ALA A 37 11.04 3.39 -4.58
C ALA A 37 11.31 4.60 -5.51
N GLY A 38 11.94 5.63 -4.97
CA GLY A 38 12.26 6.86 -5.71
C GLY A 38 11.07 7.79 -5.97
N LEU A 39 9.85 7.40 -5.56
CA LEU A 39 8.65 8.23 -5.65
C LEU A 39 8.19 8.68 -4.26
N THR A 40 6.97 9.17 -4.15
CA THR A 40 6.36 9.68 -2.92
C THR A 40 4.88 9.29 -2.86
N GLY A 41 4.20 9.57 -1.77
CA GLY A 41 2.75 9.37 -1.63
C GLY A 41 1.92 10.08 -2.71
N ARG A 42 2.49 11.07 -3.41
CA ARG A 42 1.85 11.73 -4.57
C ARG A 42 1.57 10.79 -5.73
N SER A 43 2.26 9.64 -5.82
CA SER A 43 1.98 8.60 -6.82
C SER A 43 0.52 8.13 -6.78
N PHE A 44 -0.17 8.33 -5.67
CA PHE A 44 -1.58 7.95 -5.48
C PHE A 44 -2.55 9.12 -5.67
N LYS A 45 -2.13 10.24 -6.26
CA LYS A 45 -2.98 11.46 -6.40
C LYS A 45 -4.30 11.22 -7.14
N GLY A 46 -4.33 10.26 -8.06
CA GLY A 46 -5.55 9.86 -8.78
C GLY A 46 -6.43 8.89 -8.00
N LEU A 47 -5.83 8.03 -7.18
CA LEU A 47 -6.54 7.04 -6.35
C LEU A 47 -7.16 7.67 -5.09
N LEU A 48 -6.42 8.55 -4.39
CA LEU A 48 -6.82 9.14 -3.12
C LEU A 48 -8.22 9.76 -3.15
N PRO A 49 -8.58 10.66 -4.10
CA PRO A 49 -9.90 11.28 -4.10
C PRO A 49 -11.03 10.33 -4.46
N GLN A 50 -10.74 9.24 -5.18
CA GLN A 50 -11.73 8.28 -5.59
C GLN A 50 -12.11 7.31 -4.46
N LEU A 51 -11.12 6.71 -3.79
CA LEU A 51 -11.36 5.83 -2.64
C LEU A 51 -11.67 6.63 -1.37
N GLY A 52 -11.20 7.88 -1.28
CA GLY A 52 -11.50 8.79 -0.18
C GLY A 52 -12.96 9.23 -0.07
N ARG A 53 -13.86 8.74 -0.93
CA ARG A 53 -15.31 8.98 -0.85
C ARG A 53 -16.01 8.07 0.16
N ASP A 54 -15.50 6.86 0.33
CA ASP A 54 -16.11 5.79 1.12
C ASP A 54 -15.25 5.28 2.27
N ARG A 55 -13.98 5.70 2.34
CA ARG A 55 -13.03 5.33 3.40
C ARG A 55 -11.92 6.36 3.54
N SER A 56 -11.31 6.43 4.70
CA SER A 56 -10.09 7.21 4.87
C SER A 56 -8.93 6.52 4.15
N VAL A 57 -8.17 7.27 3.34
CA VAL A 57 -7.02 6.77 2.57
C VAL A 57 -5.79 7.58 2.94
N TYR A 58 -4.70 6.89 3.25
CA TYR A 58 -3.43 7.47 3.68
C TYR A 58 -2.31 7.00 2.74
N ALA A 59 -1.52 7.92 2.25
CA ALA A 59 -0.36 7.65 1.39
C ALA A 59 0.86 8.40 1.97
N PRO A 60 1.59 7.78 2.91
CA PRO A 60 2.82 8.37 3.43
C PRO A 60 3.90 8.42 2.35
N ASP A 61 4.73 9.45 2.40
CA ASP A 61 6.07 9.38 1.86
C ASP A 61 6.83 8.36 2.72
N LEU A 62 7.35 7.30 2.12
CA LEU A 62 8.07 6.26 2.87
C LEU A 62 9.29 6.86 3.58
N PRO A 63 9.73 6.31 4.73
CA PRO A 63 10.91 6.80 5.44
C PRO A 63 12.10 7.00 4.51
N GLY A 64 12.65 8.23 4.52
CA GLY A 64 13.74 8.64 3.62
C GLY A 64 13.31 9.05 2.21
N SER A 65 12.01 9.20 1.94
CA SER A 65 11.46 9.67 0.66
C SER A 65 10.68 10.97 0.85
N GLY A 66 10.64 11.79 -0.19
CA GLY A 66 9.83 13.00 -0.23
C GLY A 66 10.12 13.95 0.92
N GLU A 67 9.09 14.27 1.69
CA GLU A 67 9.16 15.16 2.85
C GLU A 67 9.22 14.40 4.19
N SER A 68 9.41 13.07 4.17
CA SER A 68 9.56 12.25 5.36
C SER A 68 11.00 12.17 5.81
N ASP A 69 11.20 12.19 7.14
CA ASP A 69 12.49 11.83 7.73
C ASP A 69 12.83 10.37 7.42
N GLY A 70 14.10 10.05 7.48
CA GLY A 70 14.57 8.70 7.14
C GLY A 70 15.63 8.18 8.08
N PRO A 71 15.96 6.89 7.98
CA PRO A 71 17.05 6.31 8.74
C PRO A 71 18.38 6.94 8.34
N ALA A 72 19.30 7.04 9.31
CA ALA A 72 20.65 7.57 9.09
C ALA A 72 21.50 6.71 8.12
N THR A 73 21.12 5.44 7.96
CA THR A 73 21.75 4.48 7.05
C THR A 73 20.68 3.79 6.23
N ARG A 74 21.08 3.04 5.17
CA ARG A 74 20.13 2.28 4.36
C ARG A 74 19.35 1.28 5.23
N ALA A 75 18.02 1.45 5.29
CA ALA A 75 17.14 0.54 5.99
C ALA A 75 16.69 -0.63 5.10
N SER A 76 16.45 -1.78 5.73
CA SER A 76 15.79 -2.93 5.12
C SER A 76 14.29 -2.70 4.94
N VAL A 77 13.65 -3.54 4.12
CA VAL A 77 12.19 -3.53 3.94
C VAL A 77 11.47 -3.72 5.29
N VAL A 78 12.00 -4.61 6.15
CA VAL A 78 11.45 -4.88 7.48
C VAL A 78 11.50 -3.64 8.38
N GLU A 79 12.61 -2.91 8.38
CA GLU A 79 12.75 -1.67 9.18
C GLU A 79 11.82 -0.57 8.68
N ILE A 80 11.69 -0.41 7.35
CA ILE A 80 10.74 0.55 6.77
C ILE A 80 9.30 0.17 7.15
N ALA A 81 8.93 -1.12 7.03
CA ALA A 81 7.61 -1.60 7.44
C ALA A 81 7.35 -1.34 8.93
N ALA A 82 8.37 -1.49 9.77
CA ALA A 82 8.27 -1.18 11.20
C ALA A 82 8.02 0.32 11.46
N GLY A 83 8.68 1.23 10.71
CA GLY A 83 8.41 2.67 10.79
C GLY A 83 6.99 3.04 10.36
N ILE A 84 6.48 2.38 9.32
CA ILE A 84 5.07 2.51 8.92
C ILE A 84 4.14 1.97 10.01
N GLY A 85 4.52 0.88 10.69
CA GLY A 85 3.78 0.36 11.84
C GLY A 85 3.67 1.36 12.99
N ASP A 86 4.72 2.14 13.28
CA ASP A 86 4.67 3.21 14.29
C ASP A 86 3.62 4.28 13.93
N PHE A 87 3.51 4.64 12.65
CA PHE A 87 2.45 5.53 12.16
C PHE A 87 1.05 4.95 12.44
N LEU A 88 0.83 3.67 12.16
CA LEU A 88 -0.46 3.02 12.44
C LEU A 88 -0.80 3.06 13.94
N ASP A 89 0.20 2.87 14.80
CA ASP A 89 0.04 2.93 16.25
C ASP A 89 -0.26 4.36 16.72
N SER A 90 0.43 5.37 16.19
CA SER A 90 0.20 6.78 16.50
C SER A 90 -1.22 7.23 16.14
N MET A 91 -1.75 6.70 15.03
CA MET A 91 -3.12 6.93 14.56
C MET A 91 -4.15 6.06 15.27
N ARG A 92 -3.73 5.11 16.12
CA ARG A 92 -4.59 4.18 16.86
C ARG A 92 -5.50 3.34 15.96
N PHE A 93 -5.01 2.97 14.76
CA PHE A 93 -5.76 2.08 13.89
C PHE A 93 -5.89 0.69 14.53
N ARG A 94 -7.11 0.21 14.68
CA ARG A 94 -7.39 -1.17 15.10
C ARG A 94 -7.26 -2.14 13.93
N GLN A 95 -7.78 -1.74 12.79
CA GLN A 95 -7.70 -2.47 11.52
C GLN A 95 -7.45 -1.51 10.37
N ILE A 96 -6.70 -1.98 9.37
CA ILE A 96 -6.39 -1.24 8.15
C ILE A 96 -6.25 -2.20 6.98
N ASP A 97 -6.63 -1.75 5.80
CA ASP A 97 -6.26 -2.40 4.54
C ASP A 97 -4.98 -1.78 4.02
N VAL A 98 -4.16 -2.55 3.31
CA VAL A 98 -2.87 -2.07 2.80
C VAL A 98 -2.78 -2.31 1.29
N LEU A 99 -2.36 -1.28 0.55
CA LEU A 99 -2.02 -1.35 -0.86
C LEU A 99 -0.55 -1.00 -1.03
N GLY A 100 0.23 -1.91 -1.58
CA GLY A 100 1.62 -1.67 -1.97
C GLY A 100 1.76 -1.64 -3.48
N TYR A 101 2.55 -0.68 -3.99
CA TYR A 101 2.86 -0.56 -5.40
C TYR A 101 4.36 -0.75 -5.63
N GLN A 102 4.75 -1.69 -6.48
CA GLN A 102 6.14 -2.09 -6.77
C GLN A 102 6.90 -2.38 -5.45
N GLN A 103 7.97 -1.66 -5.10
CA GLN A 103 8.66 -1.84 -3.82
C GLN A 103 7.74 -1.66 -2.62
N GLY A 104 6.72 -0.81 -2.73
CA GLY A 104 5.67 -0.70 -1.72
C GLY A 104 4.93 -2.02 -1.46
N SER A 105 4.87 -2.94 -2.46
CA SER A 105 4.32 -4.29 -2.30
C SER A 105 5.12 -5.15 -1.32
N LEU A 106 6.44 -5.01 -1.31
CA LEU A 106 7.30 -5.73 -0.35
C LEU A 106 7.08 -5.20 1.07
N ILE A 107 6.99 -3.88 1.23
CA ILE A 107 6.72 -3.24 2.53
C ILE A 107 5.32 -3.60 3.03
N ALA A 108 4.31 -3.61 2.16
CA ALA A 108 2.95 -4.05 2.48
C ALA A 108 2.91 -5.51 2.95
N SER A 109 3.69 -6.38 2.29
CA SER A 109 3.81 -7.79 2.67
C SER A 109 4.42 -7.96 4.05
N GLU A 110 5.53 -7.27 4.34
CA GLU A 110 6.18 -7.31 5.65
C GLU A 110 5.27 -6.74 6.75
N LEU A 111 4.55 -5.67 6.47
CA LEU A 111 3.59 -5.10 7.41
C LEU A 111 2.46 -6.10 7.74
N ALA A 112 1.93 -6.79 6.72
CA ALA A 112 0.90 -7.81 6.89
C ALA A 112 1.39 -9.01 7.73
N ILE A 113 2.63 -9.44 7.51
CA ILE A 113 3.26 -10.53 8.27
C ILE A 113 3.49 -10.11 9.73
N ALA A 114 4.03 -8.90 9.94
CA ALA A 114 4.37 -8.41 11.28
C ALA A 114 3.12 -8.03 12.10
N ARG A 115 2.00 -7.68 11.46
CA ARG A 115 0.79 -7.16 12.11
C ARG A 115 -0.49 -7.87 11.64
N PRO A 116 -0.58 -9.21 11.79
CA PRO A 116 -1.65 -10.00 11.19
C PRO A 116 -3.05 -9.68 11.76
N GLN A 117 -3.13 -9.12 12.96
CA GLN A 117 -4.41 -8.72 13.57
C GLN A 117 -4.86 -7.31 13.16
N GLN A 118 -3.92 -6.48 12.71
CA GLN A 118 -4.17 -5.10 12.33
C GLN A 118 -4.40 -4.94 10.83
N VAL A 119 -3.66 -5.68 10.00
CA VAL A 119 -3.84 -5.69 8.54
C VAL A 119 -4.94 -6.68 8.17
N ARG A 120 -6.04 -6.17 7.60
CA ARG A 120 -7.21 -6.97 7.23
C ARG A 120 -7.10 -7.56 5.82
N ARG A 121 -6.70 -6.75 4.84
CA ARG A 121 -6.54 -7.12 3.42
C ARG A 121 -5.33 -6.48 2.81
N VAL A 122 -4.76 -7.15 1.80
CA VAL A 122 -3.54 -6.71 1.13
C VAL A 122 -3.78 -6.64 -0.37
N VAL A 123 -3.49 -5.49 -0.98
CA VAL A 123 -3.43 -5.30 -2.43
C VAL A 123 -1.98 -5.12 -2.83
N LEU A 124 -1.48 -5.98 -3.70
CA LEU A 124 -0.11 -5.93 -4.23
C LEU A 124 -0.16 -5.58 -5.71
N VAL A 125 0.45 -4.47 -6.09
CA VAL A 125 0.43 -3.94 -7.45
C VAL A 125 1.85 -3.94 -8.02
N GLY A 126 2.08 -4.66 -9.11
CA GLY A 126 3.41 -4.79 -9.70
C GLY A 126 4.42 -5.32 -8.67
N VAL A 127 4.43 -6.63 -8.46
CA VAL A 127 5.26 -7.24 -7.39
C VAL A 127 6.67 -7.49 -7.88
N PRO A 128 7.70 -6.87 -7.26
CA PRO A 128 9.11 -7.14 -7.60
C PRO A 128 9.49 -8.61 -7.36
N PRO A 129 10.44 -9.15 -8.13
CA PRO A 129 11.00 -10.45 -7.81
C PRO A 129 11.64 -10.39 -6.42
N THR A 130 11.35 -11.37 -5.59
CA THR A 130 11.95 -11.51 -4.28
C THR A 130 12.72 -12.81 -4.19
N THR A 131 13.92 -12.77 -3.61
CA THR A 131 14.67 -13.96 -3.22
C THR A 131 14.08 -14.64 -2.00
N GLU A 132 13.21 -13.93 -1.28
CA GLU A 132 12.54 -14.38 -0.05
C GLU A 132 11.07 -14.74 -0.33
N GLY A 133 10.79 -15.48 -1.41
CA GLY A 133 9.43 -15.90 -1.77
C GLY A 133 8.69 -16.61 -0.64
N ASP A 134 9.39 -17.33 0.22
CA ASP A 134 8.82 -17.97 1.40
C ASP A 134 8.23 -16.96 2.41
N ARG A 135 8.67 -15.71 2.40
CA ARG A 135 8.07 -14.66 3.21
C ARG A 135 6.63 -14.39 2.78
N LEU A 136 6.34 -14.32 1.48
CA LEU A 136 4.99 -14.11 0.98
C LEU A 136 4.01 -15.20 1.44
N ARG A 137 4.47 -16.43 1.62
CA ARG A 137 3.64 -17.54 2.15
C ARG A 137 3.14 -17.31 3.58
N GLN A 138 3.78 -16.41 4.33
CA GLN A 138 3.39 -16.09 5.70
C GLN A 138 2.23 -15.09 5.77
N ILE A 139 1.82 -14.50 4.64
CA ILE A 139 0.65 -13.62 4.59
C ILE A 139 -0.61 -14.48 4.72
N GLY A 140 -1.29 -14.34 5.87
CA GLY A 140 -2.53 -15.06 6.17
C GLY A 140 -3.79 -14.35 5.70
N GLN A 141 -3.70 -13.05 5.38
CA GLN A 141 -4.82 -12.21 4.98
C GLN A 141 -5.25 -12.49 3.54
N PRO A 142 -6.50 -12.15 3.15
CA PRO A 142 -6.87 -12.09 1.74
C PRO A 142 -5.96 -11.15 0.95
N VAL A 143 -5.46 -11.63 -0.21
CA VAL A 143 -4.55 -10.88 -1.09
C VAL A 143 -5.18 -10.69 -2.46
N PHE A 144 -5.03 -9.48 -3.01
CA PHE A 144 -5.36 -9.16 -4.39
C PHE A 144 -4.11 -8.68 -5.13
N ILE A 145 -3.69 -9.40 -6.16
CA ILE A 145 -2.55 -9.05 -7.00
C ILE A 145 -3.07 -8.34 -8.25
N VAL A 146 -2.61 -7.10 -8.45
CA VAL A 146 -2.89 -6.31 -9.65
C VAL A 146 -1.62 -6.19 -10.47
N ARG A 147 -1.71 -6.50 -11.76
CA ARG A 147 -0.56 -6.55 -12.68
C ARG A 147 -0.74 -5.53 -13.80
N PRO A 148 -0.23 -4.29 -13.65
CA PRO A 148 -0.17 -3.32 -14.73
C PRO A 148 0.95 -3.67 -15.72
N LYS A 149 0.88 -3.14 -16.94
CA LYS A 149 1.93 -3.29 -17.96
C LYS A 149 3.09 -2.33 -17.66
N ASP A 150 3.83 -2.62 -16.62
CA ASP A 150 5.04 -1.92 -16.19
C ASP A 150 6.27 -2.83 -16.31
N GLU A 151 7.42 -2.39 -15.79
CA GLU A 151 8.67 -3.15 -15.78
C GLU A 151 8.59 -4.47 -14.98
N LEU A 152 7.61 -4.62 -14.11
CA LEU A 152 7.38 -5.82 -13.30
C LEU A 152 6.33 -6.77 -13.89
N TRP A 153 5.88 -6.50 -15.12
CA TRP A 153 4.88 -7.32 -15.81
C TRP A 153 5.23 -8.81 -15.82
N ASP A 154 6.49 -9.15 -16.13
CA ASP A 154 6.94 -10.53 -16.25
C ASP A 154 7.29 -11.18 -14.90
N SER A 155 7.60 -10.39 -13.88
CA SER A 155 7.95 -10.89 -12.54
C SER A 155 6.74 -11.06 -11.62
N THR A 156 5.73 -10.21 -11.72
CA THR A 156 4.54 -10.22 -10.85
C THR A 156 3.85 -11.60 -10.78
N PRO A 157 3.72 -12.41 -11.86
CA PRO A 157 3.08 -13.72 -11.77
C PRO A 157 3.75 -14.69 -10.80
N ARG A 158 5.06 -14.56 -10.55
CA ARG A 158 5.77 -15.40 -9.59
C ARG A 158 5.25 -15.24 -8.16
N ALA A 159 4.74 -14.07 -7.80
CA ALA A 159 4.11 -13.87 -6.50
C ALA A 159 2.93 -14.82 -6.26
N ARG A 160 2.21 -15.23 -7.32
CA ARG A 160 1.08 -16.17 -7.23
C ARG A 160 1.51 -17.58 -6.82
N GLU A 161 2.75 -17.98 -7.12
CA GLU A 161 3.28 -19.28 -6.70
C GLU A 161 3.38 -19.38 -5.17
N PHE A 162 3.60 -18.24 -4.52
CA PHE A 162 3.68 -18.14 -3.06
C PHE A 162 2.33 -17.77 -2.42
N LEU A 163 1.39 -17.23 -3.20
CA LEU A 163 0.07 -16.76 -2.78
C LEU A 163 -1.04 -17.44 -3.61
N PRO A 164 -1.21 -18.77 -3.51
CA PRO A 164 -2.10 -19.52 -4.41
C PRO A 164 -3.59 -19.17 -4.25
N ARG A 165 -3.97 -18.56 -3.12
CA ARG A 165 -5.34 -18.09 -2.84
C ARG A 165 -5.57 -16.63 -3.23
N ALA A 166 -4.55 -15.92 -3.72
CA ALA A 166 -4.70 -14.53 -4.11
C ALA A 166 -5.62 -14.40 -5.32
N ARG A 167 -6.56 -13.46 -5.24
CA ARG A 167 -7.27 -12.95 -6.44
C ARG A 167 -6.24 -12.23 -7.31
N ALA A 168 -6.36 -12.29 -8.63
CA ALA A 168 -5.44 -11.62 -9.55
C ALA A 168 -6.21 -10.91 -10.66
N LEU A 169 -5.64 -9.78 -11.12
CA LEU A 169 -6.16 -8.97 -12.22
C LEU A 169 -5.00 -8.49 -13.09
N ASP A 170 -5.02 -8.81 -14.36
CA ASP A 170 -4.09 -8.31 -15.36
C ASP A 170 -4.67 -7.06 -16.04
N LEU A 171 -3.88 -6.01 -16.11
CA LEU A 171 -4.23 -4.72 -16.72
C LEU A 171 -3.21 -4.33 -17.81
N PRO A 172 -3.20 -5.05 -18.96
CA PRO A 172 -2.19 -4.83 -20.02
C PRO A 172 -2.27 -3.45 -20.68
N GLN A 173 -3.37 -2.73 -20.50
CA GLN A 173 -3.60 -1.40 -21.04
C GLN A 173 -3.11 -0.27 -20.11
N LEU A 174 -2.70 -0.57 -18.88
CA LEU A 174 -2.27 0.41 -17.89
C LEU A 174 -0.78 0.24 -17.57
N GLY A 175 -0.04 1.34 -17.60
CA GLY A 175 1.40 1.37 -17.37
C GLY A 175 1.82 1.77 -15.94
N ALA A 176 3.09 2.16 -15.80
CA ALA A 176 3.74 2.45 -14.53
C ALA A 176 3.14 3.64 -13.72
N ASN A 177 2.39 4.54 -14.36
CA ASN A 177 1.78 5.70 -13.68
C ASN A 177 0.31 5.45 -13.29
N LEU A 178 -0.01 4.19 -13.01
CA LEU A 178 -1.36 3.67 -12.79
C LEU A 178 -2.24 4.55 -11.88
N PHE A 179 -1.72 5.03 -10.77
CA PHE A 179 -2.48 5.78 -9.77
C PHE A 179 -2.25 7.31 -9.83
N GLU A 180 -1.43 7.78 -10.74
CA GLU A 180 -1.25 9.22 -10.96
C GLU A 180 -2.36 9.81 -11.84
N THR A 181 -2.87 9.03 -12.76
CA THR A 181 -4.04 9.32 -13.58
C THR A 181 -5.24 8.56 -13.05
N SER A 182 -6.44 8.88 -13.52
CA SER A 182 -7.64 8.13 -13.14
C SER A 182 -7.62 6.74 -13.78
N ALA A 183 -7.18 5.75 -13.02
CA ALA A 183 -7.14 4.35 -13.43
C ALA A 183 -8.39 3.61 -12.98
N ASP A 184 -9.57 4.00 -13.47
CA ASP A 184 -10.86 3.41 -13.05
C ASP A 184 -10.88 1.88 -13.21
N ALA A 185 -10.21 1.37 -14.26
CA ALA A 185 -10.07 -0.07 -14.48
C ALA A 185 -9.36 -0.82 -13.34
N ALA A 186 -8.49 -0.14 -12.58
CA ALA A 186 -7.85 -0.71 -11.40
C ALA A 186 -8.62 -0.38 -10.12
N ILE A 187 -9.12 0.85 -9.99
CA ILE A 187 -9.74 1.36 -8.77
C ILE A 187 -11.06 0.67 -8.47
N GLY A 188 -11.88 0.38 -9.48
CA GLY A 188 -13.14 -0.36 -9.32
C GLY A 188 -12.94 -1.74 -8.68
N PRO A 189 -12.14 -2.63 -9.29
CA PRO A 189 -11.84 -3.95 -8.72
C PRO A 189 -11.13 -3.90 -7.35
N ILE A 190 -10.27 -2.91 -7.11
CA ILE A 190 -9.65 -2.70 -5.79
C ILE A 190 -10.73 -2.35 -4.75
N ARG A 191 -11.63 -1.41 -5.07
CA ARG A 191 -12.73 -1.02 -4.17
C ARG A 191 -13.61 -2.23 -3.84
N GLU A 192 -14.00 -3.02 -4.83
CA GLU A 192 -14.79 -4.24 -4.66
C GLU A 192 -14.08 -5.24 -3.72
N PHE A 193 -12.80 -5.50 -3.94
CA PHE A 193 -12.02 -6.39 -3.07
C PHE A 193 -11.95 -5.89 -1.63
N LEU A 194 -11.79 -4.58 -1.43
CA LEU A 194 -11.72 -3.97 -0.10
C LEU A 194 -13.08 -3.90 0.61
N ALA A 195 -14.20 -3.96 -0.10
CA ALA A 195 -15.53 -3.93 0.47
C ALA A 195 -15.99 -5.29 1.03
N GLY A 196 -15.64 -6.38 0.36
CA GLY A 196 -16.02 -7.76 0.73
C GLY A 196 -15.24 -8.31 1.86
#